data_89cf4382ce84bfe260a53d1219d3dfab
#
_entry.id   89cf4382ce84bfe260a53d1219d3dfab
#
_cell.length_a   1.000
_cell.length_b   1.000
_cell.length_c   1.000
_cell.angle_alpha   90.00
_cell.angle_beta   90.00
_cell.angle_gamma   90.00
#
_symmetry.space_group_name_H-M   'P 1'
#
loop_
_entity.id
_entity.type
_entity.pdbx_description
1 polymer ?
#
loop_
_entity_poly.entity_id
_entity_poly.type
_entity_poly.pdbx_seq_one_letter_code
_entity_poly.pdbx_strand_id
1 'polypeptide(L)'
;MGARWLRGVGSLIVAGTALPALLGAETGQGPYARIAALRPHDGHTVDFEAGYVRHLDFHRQQKDAWAWYGWTVWAGERQRSFVYATFGHTARSLDRPVSPAEDERDNVLNVAPHAEFTGNAVYEYLPALSHGTGVPTPAARLELTTVDLDPGAEGGFEAALGAARPALPGETLWYRMVAGGPVPRYVRLRPRPSLAAILESRSEQALPEAVSGLVKKATVEILALRPTLSYGLEPGRE
;
A
#
# COMPACT_ATOMS: atom_id res chain seq x y z
N MET A 1 -72.30 -4.73 -47.91
CA MET A 1 -72.22 -3.60 -46.97
C MET A 1 -71.43 -4.07 -45.74
N GLY A 2 -70.16 -3.82 -45.66
CA GLY A 2 -69.32 -4.31 -44.60
C GLY A 2 -68.31 -3.22 -44.19
N ALA A 3 -68.47 -2.68 -43.00
CA ALA A 3 -67.55 -1.68 -42.40
C ALA A 3 -66.36 -2.39 -41.75
N ARG A 4 -65.16 -2.12 -42.26
CA ARG A 4 -63.88 -2.59 -41.66
C ARG A 4 -63.41 -1.58 -40.59
N TRP A 5 -63.29 -2.06 -39.38
CA TRP A 5 -62.64 -1.30 -38.28
C TRP A 5 -61.10 -1.53 -38.27
N LEU A 6 -60.32 -0.47 -38.50
CA LEU A 6 -58.92 -0.47 -38.34
C LEU A 6 -58.61 -0.18 -36.87
N ARG A 7 -57.99 -1.15 -36.20
CA ARG A 7 -57.41 -0.96 -34.84
C ARG A 7 -55.97 -0.45 -35.02
N GLY A 8 -55.74 0.78 -34.62
CA GLY A 8 -54.40 1.33 -34.50
C GLY A 8 -53.67 0.75 -33.29
N VAL A 9 -52.50 0.13 -33.54
CA VAL A 9 -51.57 -0.31 -32.49
C VAL A 9 -50.64 0.85 -32.18
N GLY A 10 -50.88 1.51 -31.08
CA GLY A 10 -49.96 2.54 -30.56
C GLY A 10 -48.74 1.88 -29.93
N SER A 11 -47.57 2.02 -30.58
CA SER A 11 -46.29 1.65 -29.98
C SER A 11 -45.91 2.64 -28.92
N LEU A 12 -45.91 2.19 -27.66
CA LEU A 12 -45.34 2.93 -26.55
C LEU A 12 -43.81 2.80 -26.59
N ILE A 13 -43.14 3.85 -27.02
CA ILE A 13 -41.67 3.95 -26.88
C ILE A 13 -41.39 4.35 -25.44
N VAL A 14 -40.97 3.38 -24.62
CA VAL A 14 -40.39 3.66 -23.30
C VAL A 14 -38.98 4.13 -23.51
N ALA A 15 -38.77 5.44 -23.43
CA ALA A 15 -37.44 6.02 -23.39
C ALA A 15 -36.81 5.69 -22.02
N GLY A 16 -36.01 4.65 -21.98
CA GLY A 16 -35.16 4.33 -20.85
C GLY A 16 -34.08 5.42 -20.69
N THR A 17 -34.26 6.32 -19.76
CA THR A 17 -33.18 7.21 -19.30
C THR A 17 -32.17 6.35 -18.54
N ALA A 18 -31.10 5.95 -19.23
CA ALA A 18 -29.92 5.44 -18.54
C ALA A 18 -29.36 6.59 -17.70
N LEU A 19 -29.53 6.54 -16.38
CA LEU A 19 -28.74 7.35 -15.48
C LEU A 19 -27.26 6.98 -15.70
N PRO A 20 -26.37 7.97 -15.92
CA PRO A 20 -24.96 7.70 -15.82
C PRO A 20 -24.69 7.25 -14.38
N ALA A 21 -24.21 6.02 -14.21
CA ALA A 21 -23.63 5.60 -12.95
C ALA A 21 -22.48 6.57 -12.66
N LEU A 22 -22.68 7.46 -11.71
CA LEU A 22 -21.60 8.20 -11.07
C LEU A 22 -20.67 7.14 -10.48
N LEU A 23 -19.63 6.79 -11.24
CA LEU A 23 -18.46 6.06 -10.74
C LEU A 23 -17.77 7.02 -9.77
N GLY A 24 -18.34 7.16 -8.57
CA GLY A 24 -17.64 7.74 -7.45
C GLY A 24 -16.37 6.91 -7.28
N ALA A 25 -15.21 7.56 -7.32
CA ALA A 25 -13.99 6.95 -6.84
C ALA A 25 -14.31 6.41 -5.45
N GLU A 26 -14.30 5.07 -5.28
CA GLU A 26 -14.33 4.46 -3.96
C GLU A 26 -13.00 4.87 -3.32
N THR A 27 -12.97 5.99 -2.60
CA THR A 27 -11.96 6.29 -1.59
C THR A 27 -12.17 5.26 -0.48
N GLY A 28 -11.84 4.00 -0.80
CA GLY A 28 -12.23 2.88 0.01
C GLY A 28 -11.27 2.70 1.16
N GLN A 29 -11.81 2.71 2.36
CA GLN A 29 -11.13 2.13 3.51
C GLN A 29 -11.20 0.59 3.40
N GLY A 30 -10.46 0.05 2.44
CA GLY A 30 -10.31 -1.39 2.27
C GLY A 30 -9.08 -1.92 3.03
N PRO A 31 -8.99 -3.25 3.20
CA PRO A 31 -7.92 -3.86 4.00
C PRO A 31 -6.60 -4.01 3.24
N TYR A 32 -6.54 -3.68 1.96
CA TYR A 32 -5.35 -4.02 1.19
C TYR A 32 -4.37 -2.85 1.06
N ALA A 33 -3.09 -3.22 1.01
CA ALA A 33 -1.98 -2.34 0.69
C ALA A 33 -1.14 -2.96 -0.43
N ARG A 34 -0.52 -2.11 -1.26
CA ARG A 34 0.52 -2.50 -2.20
C ARG A 34 1.82 -1.88 -1.75
N ILE A 35 2.84 -2.71 -1.54
CA ILE A 35 4.18 -2.28 -1.13
C ILE A 35 5.17 -2.78 -2.16
N ALA A 36 5.98 -1.88 -2.69
CA ALA A 36 6.98 -2.21 -3.68
C ALA A 36 8.34 -1.61 -3.31
N ALA A 37 9.39 -2.16 -3.88
CA ALA A 37 10.76 -1.72 -3.66
C ALA A 37 11.51 -1.60 -4.98
N LEU A 38 12.31 -0.55 -5.07
CA LEU A 38 13.21 -0.24 -6.16
C LEU A 38 14.62 -0.13 -5.61
N ARG A 39 15.60 -0.57 -6.40
CA ARG A 39 17.01 -0.33 -6.11
C ARG A 39 17.59 0.54 -7.22
N PRO A 40 17.92 1.80 -6.96
CA PRO A 40 18.63 2.62 -7.94
C PRO A 40 19.94 1.95 -8.35
N HIS A 41 20.25 1.98 -9.64
CA HIS A 41 21.53 1.50 -10.14
C HIS A 41 22.69 2.30 -9.53
N ASP A 42 23.87 1.70 -9.44
CA ASP A 42 25.03 2.39 -8.88
C ASP A 42 25.34 3.64 -9.69
N GLY A 43 25.43 4.78 -8.99
CA GLY A 43 25.63 6.10 -9.59
C GLY A 43 24.36 6.80 -10.08
N HIS A 44 23.19 6.12 -10.14
CA HIS A 44 21.95 6.66 -10.70
C HIS A 44 20.94 7.16 -9.66
N THR A 45 21.31 7.30 -8.39
CA THR A 45 20.34 7.71 -7.34
C THR A 45 19.70 9.07 -7.65
N VAL A 46 20.48 10.05 -8.13
CA VAL A 46 19.97 11.39 -8.46
C VAL A 46 19.04 11.34 -9.67
N ASP A 47 19.42 10.58 -10.70
CA ASP A 47 18.62 10.44 -11.92
C ASP A 47 17.31 9.68 -11.62
N PHE A 48 17.38 8.65 -10.77
CA PHE A 48 16.21 7.92 -10.27
C PHE A 48 15.25 8.88 -9.53
N GLU A 49 15.74 9.66 -8.57
CA GLU A 49 14.89 10.59 -7.82
C GLU A 49 14.23 11.61 -8.75
N ALA A 50 14.98 12.18 -9.70
CA ALA A 50 14.45 13.11 -10.69
C ALA A 50 13.41 12.45 -11.61
N GLY A 51 13.65 11.20 -12.02
CA GLY A 51 12.72 10.41 -12.82
C GLY A 51 11.44 10.09 -12.04
N TYR A 52 11.58 9.69 -10.77
CA TYR A 52 10.45 9.37 -9.92
C TYR A 52 9.57 10.60 -9.63
N VAL A 53 10.16 11.78 -9.46
CA VAL A 53 9.40 13.05 -9.36
C VAL A 53 8.55 13.27 -10.60
N ARG A 54 9.12 13.08 -11.82
CA ARG A 54 8.33 13.19 -13.07
C ARG A 54 7.20 12.19 -13.13
N HIS A 55 7.43 10.97 -12.67
CA HIS A 55 6.39 9.94 -12.57
C HIS A 55 5.28 10.34 -11.59
N LEU A 56 5.61 10.95 -10.45
CA LEU A 56 4.60 11.51 -9.55
C LEU A 56 3.83 12.69 -10.16
N ASP A 57 4.45 13.46 -11.07
CA ASP A 57 3.75 14.52 -11.83
C ASP A 57 2.71 13.91 -12.78
N PHE A 58 2.99 12.74 -13.37
CA PHE A 58 1.98 11.98 -14.12
C PHE A 58 0.76 11.68 -13.23
N HIS A 59 0.94 11.11 -12.02
CA HIS A 59 -0.17 10.84 -11.09
C HIS A 59 -0.95 12.12 -10.75
N ARG A 60 -0.28 13.26 -10.54
CA ARG A 60 -0.93 14.57 -10.30
C ARG A 60 -1.78 15.01 -11.49
N GLN A 61 -1.27 14.88 -12.70
CA GLN A 61 -1.98 15.25 -13.94
C GLN A 61 -3.19 14.36 -14.19
N GLN A 62 -3.09 13.08 -13.89
CA GLN A 62 -4.16 12.11 -13.99
C GLN A 62 -5.17 12.22 -12.84
N LYS A 63 -4.92 13.07 -11.83
CA LYS A 63 -5.73 13.22 -10.62
C LYS A 63 -5.92 11.88 -9.91
N ASP A 64 -4.83 11.11 -9.79
CA ASP A 64 -4.85 9.82 -9.11
C ASP A 64 -5.45 9.98 -7.70
N ALA A 65 -6.44 9.15 -7.38
CA ALA A 65 -7.08 9.14 -6.06
C ALA A 65 -6.23 8.41 -4.99
N TRP A 66 -5.22 7.66 -5.40
CA TRP A 66 -4.35 6.94 -4.49
C TRP A 66 -3.30 7.85 -3.87
N ALA A 67 -3.01 7.64 -2.59
CA ALA A 67 -1.86 8.27 -1.95
C ALA A 67 -0.63 7.34 -2.07
N TRP A 68 0.49 7.89 -2.50
CA TRP A 68 1.73 7.18 -2.69
C TRP A 68 2.78 7.63 -1.67
N TYR A 69 3.11 6.74 -0.76
CA TYR A 69 4.17 6.94 0.22
C TYR A 69 5.51 6.56 -0.39
N GLY A 70 6.53 7.38 -0.21
CA GLY A 70 7.90 7.11 -0.65
C GLY A 70 8.89 7.19 0.51
N TRP A 71 9.70 6.15 0.67
CA TRP A 71 10.76 6.10 1.70
C TRP A 71 12.08 5.63 1.09
N THR A 72 13.17 6.12 1.65
CA THR A 72 14.50 5.52 1.45
C THR A 72 14.82 4.63 2.64
N VAL A 73 15.32 3.41 2.40
CA VAL A 73 15.83 2.54 3.47
C VAL A 73 17.11 3.16 4.01
N TRP A 74 17.01 3.73 5.22
CA TRP A 74 18.12 4.40 5.89
C TRP A 74 19.05 3.40 6.58
N ALA A 75 18.50 2.35 7.22
CA ALA A 75 19.25 1.24 7.82
C ALA A 75 18.50 -0.07 7.60
N GLY A 76 19.22 -1.15 7.36
CA GLY A 76 18.71 -2.50 7.16
C GLY A 76 19.38 -3.23 6.00
N GLU A 77 18.89 -4.45 5.71
CA GLU A 77 19.46 -5.32 4.65
C GLU A 77 19.36 -4.67 3.26
N ARG A 78 18.30 -3.88 3.02
CA ARG A 78 18.04 -3.20 1.74
C ARG A 78 18.51 -1.74 1.75
N GLN A 79 19.54 -1.40 2.51
CA GLN A 79 20.07 -0.03 2.54
C GLN A 79 20.26 0.52 1.11
N ARG A 80 19.91 1.79 0.89
CA ARG A 80 19.91 2.50 -0.40
C ARG A 80 18.75 2.12 -1.34
N SER A 81 17.89 1.17 -0.98
CA SER A 81 16.66 0.93 -1.72
C SER A 81 15.62 2.02 -1.42
N PHE A 82 14.75 2.23 -2.38
CA PHE A 82 13.55 3.04 -2.25
C PHE A 82 12.35 2.12 -2.11
N VAL A 83 11.50 2.38 -1.12
CA VAL A 83 10.25 1.66 -0.88
C VAL A 83 9.11 2.62 -1.14
N TYR A 84 8.15 2.22 -1.94
CA TYR A 84 6.92 2.97 -2.09
C TYR A 84 5.70 2.10 -1.79
N ALA A 85 4.64 2.72 -1.30
CA ALA A 85 3.43 2.00 -0.95
C ALA A 85 2.19 2.85 -1.08
N THR A 86 1.06 2.16 -1.21
CA THR A 86 -0.27 2.74 -1.16
C THR A 86 -1.17 1.83 -0.31
N PHE A 87 -2.11 2.41 0.42
CA PHE A 87 -2.87 1.74 1.47
C PHE A 87 -4.37 2.00 1.37
N GLY A 88 -5.17 1.22 2.09
CA GLY A 88 -6.60 1.44 2.20
C GLY A 88 -7.40 1.00 0.98
N HIS A 89 -6.89 0.06 0.19
CA HIS A 89 -7.55 -0.40 -1.02
C HIS A 89 -8.58 -1.50 -0.75
N THR A 90 -9.69 -1.43 -1.47
CA THR A 90 -10.54 -2.60 -1.69
C THR A 90 -9.92 -3.47 -2.81
N ALA A 91 -10.29 -4.75 -2.91
CA ALA A 91 -9.86 -5.58 -4.04
C ALA A 91 -10.25 -4.95 -5.38
N ARG A 92 -11.46 -4.39 -5.47
CA ARG A 92 -11.94 -3.69 -6.68
C ARG A 92 -11.14 -2.44 -7.02
N SER A 93 -10.69 -1.69 -6.01
CA SER A 93 -9.83 -0.51 -6.22
C SER A 93 -8.50 -0.91 -6.85
N LEU A 94 -7.88 -2.03 -6.40
CA LEU A 94 -6.63 -2.53 -6.97
C LEU A 94 -6.77 -2.96 -8.45
N ASP A 95 -7.97 -3.34 -8.90
CA ASP A 95 -8.25 -3.65 -10.31
C ASP A 95 -8.42 -2.40 -11.19
N ARG A 96 -8.41 -1.20 -10.59
CA ARG A 96 -8.71 0.07 -11.27
C ARG A 96 -7.67 1.16 -10.96
N PRO A 97 -6.38 0.90 -11.18
CA PRO A 97 -5.38 1.95 -11.10
C PRO A 97 -5.63 3.03 -12.16
N VAL A 98 -5.17 4.23 -11.90
CA VAL A 98 -5.31 5.33 -12.85
C VAL A 98 -4.50 5.04 -14.12
N SER A 99 -5.14 5.14 -15.30
CA SER A 99 -4.50 5.07 -16.62
C SER A 99 -3.35 4.04 -16.71
N PRO A 100 -3.60 2.72 -16.48
CA PRO A 100 -2.52 1.75 -16.25
C PRO A 100 -1.53 1.61 -17.42
N ALA A 101 -1.96 1.78 -18.65
CA ALA A 101 -1.07 1.69 -19.82
C ALA A 101 -0.15 2.92 -19.94
N GLU A 102 -0.67 4.10 -19.62
CA GLU A 102 0.11 5.34 -19.59
C GLU A 102 1.05 5.37 -18.37
N ASP A 103 0.61 4.86 -17.23
CA ASP A 103 1.41 4.69 -16.02
C ASP A 103 2.63 3.79 -16.27
N GLU A 104 2.41 2.63 -16.86
CA GLU A 104 3.50 1.71 -17.26
C GLU A 104 4.47 2.38 -18.24
N ARG A 105 3.94 3.08 -19.25
CA ARG A 105 4.78 3.80 -20.22
C ARG A 105 5.61 4.87 -19.54
N ASP A 106 5.03 5.63 -18.61
CA ASP A 106 5.74 6.69 -17.87
C ASP A 106 6.83 6.08 -16.97
N ASN A 107 6.55 4.95 -16.31
CA ASN A 107 7.54 4.20 -15.54
C ASN A 107 8.72 3.75 -16.40
N VAL A 108 8.46 3.19 -17.57
CA VAL A 108 9.52 2.76 -18.53
C VAL A 108 10.40 3.92 -18.97
N LEU A 109 9.83 5.11 -19.12
CA LEU A 109 10.59 6.28 -19.57
C LEU A 109 11.36 6.97 -18.44
N ASN A 110 10.76 7.05 -17.25
CA ASN A 110 11.26 7.91 -16.19
C ASN A 110 11.91 7.16 -15.02
N VAL A 111 11.53 5.91 -14.74
CA VAL A 111 11.97 5.17 -13.55
C VAL A 111 12.88 4.00 -13.90
N ALA A 112 12.42 3.10 -14.78
CA ALA A 112 13.12 1.86 -15.12
C ALA A 112 14.55 2.04 -15.66
N PRO A 113 14.91 3.13 -16.37
CA PRO A 113 16.29 3.33 -16.80
C PRO A 113 17.29 3.54 -15.65
N HIS A 114 16.79 3.90 -14.45
CA HIS A 114 17.62 4.34 -13.33
C HIS A 114 17.53 3.42 -12.11
N ALA A 115 16.58 2.46 -12.11
CA ALA A 115 16.39 1.56 -10.97
C ALA A 115 15.82 0.20 -11.39
N GLU A 116 16.15 -0.81 -10.61
CA GLU A 116 15.58 -2.15 -10.71
C GLU A 116 14.41 -2.30 -9.73
N PHE A 117 13.30 -2.88 -10.19
CA PHE A 117 12.20 -3.29 -9.34
C PHE A 117 12.57 -4.59 -8.60
N THR A 118 12.77 -4.52 -7.30
CA THR A 118 13.22 -5.66 -6.47
C THR A 118 12.08 -6.34 -5.71
N GLY A 119 10.90 -5.77 -5.71
CA GLY A 119 9.71 -6.34 -5.09
C GLY A 119 8.45 -5.54 -5.38
N ASN A 120 7.32 -6.26 -5.46
CA ASN A 120 5.98 -5.67 -5.58
C ASN A 120 4.98 -6.68 -5.01
N ALA A 121 4.38 -6.36 -3.89
CA ALA A 121 3.55 -7.30 -3.15
C ALA A 121 2.26 -6.66 -2.64
N VAL A 122 1.22 -7.48 -2.54
CA VAL A 122 -0.07 -7.13 -1.96
C VAL A 122 -0.14 -7.70 -0.55
N TYR A 123 -0.60 -6.87 0.36
CA TYR A 123 -0.76 -7.18 1.77
C TYR A 123 -2.19 -6.92 2.23
N GLU A 124 -2.63 -7.68 3.22
CA GLU A 124 -3.92 -7.51 3.91
C GLU A 124 -3.68 -7.00 5.33
N TYR A 125 -4.35 -5.91 5.70
CA TYR A 125 -4.33 -5.33 7.03
C TYR A 125 -5.01 -6.23 8.05
N LEU A 126 -4.39 -6.38 9.21
CA LEU A 126 -4.88 -7.20 10.31
C LEU A 126 -5.31 -6.33 11.50
N PRO A 127 -6.56 -5.84 11.53
CA PRO A 127 -7.02 -4.90 12.56
C PRO A 127 -6.97 -5.49 13.98
N ALA A 128 -7.19 -6.80 14.12
CA ALA A 128 -7.14 -7.49 15.41
C ALA A 128 -5.74 -7.44 16.05
N LEU A 129 -4.68 -7.28 15.25
CA LEU A 129 -3.29 -7.25 15.70
C LEU A 129 -2.71 -5.83 15.72
N SER A 130 -3.48 -4.84 15.29
CA SER A 130 -3.01 -3.49 15.01
C SER A 130 -3.58 -2.44 15.96
N HIS A 131 -2.88 -1.32 16.07
CA HIS A 131 -3.35 -0.06 16.65
C HIS A 131 -3.22 1.02 15.57
N GLY A 132 -4.33 1.43 14.97
CA GLY A 132 -4.40 2.41 13.86
C GLY A 132 -5.49 2.04 12.86
N THR A 133 -5.59 2.84 11.80
CA THR A 133 -6.66 2.75 10.80
C THR A 133 -6.35 1.80 9.63
N GLY A 134 -5.14 1.26 9.56
CA GLY A 134 -4.65 0.50 8.39
C GLY A 134 -4.04 1.37 7.30
N VAL A 135 -3.91 2.67 7.55
CA VAL A 135 -3.14 3.61 6.72
C VAL A 135 -2.11 4.27 7.63
N PRO A 136 -0.81 4.10 7.40
CA PRO A 136 0.20 4.64 8.30
C PRO A 136 0.20 6.17 8.29
N THR A 137 0.22 6.76 9.48
CA THR A 137 0.40 8.20 9.62
C THR A 137 1.75 8.62 8.99
N PRO A 138 1.79 9.63 8.11
CA PRO A 138 3.05 10.13 7.60
C PRO A 138 3.96 10.62 8.74
N ALA A 139 5.13 10.04 8.89
CA ALA A 139 6.09 10.36 9.92
C ALA A 139 7.51 10.37 9.35
N ALA A 140 8.42 11.13 9.96
CA ALA A 140 9.79 11.28 9.47
C ALA A 140 10.54 9.95 9.35
N ARG A 141 10.16 8.96 10.15
CA ARG A 141 10.70 7.60 10.13
C ARG A 141 9.58 6.57 10.13
N LEU A 142 9.86 5.43 9.50
CA LEU A 142 9.04 4.24 9.59
C LEU A 142 9.94 3.07 10.02
N GLU A 143 9.58 2.41 11.11
CA GLU A 143 10.17 1.14 11.48
C GLU A 143 9.37 0.03 10.79
N LEU A 144 10.03 -0.68 9.90
CA LEU A 144 9.47 -1.80 9.15
C LEU A 144 10.07 -3.11 9.68
N THR A 145 9.25 -3.94 10.31
CA THR A 145 9.63 -5.31 10.67
C THR A 145 9.02 -6.27 9.67
N THR A 146 9.85 -7.09 9.02
CA THR A 146 9.39 -8.21 8.18
C THR A 146 9.58 -9.51 8.95
N VAL A 147 8.54 -10.36 8.97
CA VAL A 147 8.53 -11.65 9.65
C VAL A 147 8.15 -12.74 8.67
N ASP A 148 9.06 -13.69 8.48
CA ASP A 148 8.80 -14.92 7.72
C ASP A 148 8.53 -16.06 8.70
N LEU A 149 7.49 -16.86 8.43
CA LEU A 149 7.13 -18.02 9.24
C LEU A 149 7.38 -19.31 8.45
N ASP A 150 7.38 -20.43 9.16
CA ASP A 150 7.26 -21.74 8.52
C ASP A 150 5.81 -21.97 8.05
N PRO A 151 5.60 -22.71 6.95
CA PRO A 151 4.27 -23.01 6.44
C PRO A 151 3.38 -23.68 7.50
N GLY A 152 2.16 -23.17 7.68
CA GLY A 152 1.19 -23.65 8.65
C GLY A 152 1.31 -23.01 10.03
N ALA A 153 2.28 -22.11 10.26
CA ALA A 153 2.44 -21.42 11.54
C ALA A 153 1.53 -20.17 11.70
N GLU A 154 0.81 -19.75 10.64
CA GLU A 154 0.07 -18.50 10.59
C GLU A 154 -0.97 -18.36 11.72
N GLY A 155 -1.81 -19.37 11.90
CA GLY A 155 -2.86 -19.34 12.92
C GLY A 155 -2.30 -19.27 14.34
N GLY A 156 -1.22 -20.02 14.60
CA GLY A 156 -0.51 -19.97 15.88
C GLY A 156 0.15 -18.63 16.14
N PHE A 157 0.78 -18.06 15.11
CA PHE A 157 1.42 -16.74 15.17
C PHE A 157 0.39 -15.62 15.44
N GLU A 158 -0.70 -15.57 14.69
CA GLU A 158 -1.75 -14.58 14.87
C GLU A 158 -2.42 -14.68 16.24
N ALA A 159 -2.70 -15.91 16.70
CA ALA A 159 -3.29 -16.14 18.02
C ALA A 159 -2.34 -15.72 19.16
N ALA A 160 -1.08 -16.12 19.11
CA ALA A 160 -0.08 -15.78 20.12
C ALA A 160 0.22 -14.27 20.13
N LEU A 161 0.33 -13.64 18.96
CA LEU A 161 0.53 -12.21 18.83
C LEU A 161 -0.67 -11.42 19.37
N GLY A 162 -1.90 -11.86 19.07
CA GLY A 162 -3.13 -11.27 19.59
C GLY A 162 -3.26 -11.37 21.10
N ALA A 163 -2.90 -12.52 21.68
CA ALA A 163 -2.92 -12.75 23.14
C ALA A 163 -1.83 -11.92 23.86
N ALA A 164 -0.66 -11.79 23.24
CA ALA A 164 0.45 -11.01 23.77
C ALA A 164 0.34 -9.52 23.42
N ARG A 165 -0.74 -9.08 22.77
CA ARG A 165 -0.93 -7.71 22.28
C ARG A 165 -0.54 -6.71 23.35
N PRO A 166 0.69 -6.17 23.29
CA PRO A 166 1.12 -5.17 24.25
C PRO A 166 0.33 -3.89 23.97
N ALA A 167 -0.01 -3.15 25.02
CA ALA A 167 -0.42 -1.76 24.89
C ALA A 167 0.79 -0.94 24.43
N LEU A 168 1.19 -1.12 23.15
CA LEU A 168 2.31 -0.38 22.58
C LEU A 168 1.89 1.08 22.42
N PRO A 169 2.67 2.03 22.93
CA PRO A 169 2.38 3.43 22.68
C PRO A 169 2.55 3.72 21.19
N GLY A 170 1.57 4.40 20.62
CA GLY A 170 1.60 4.83 19.24
C GLY A 170 1.06 3.81 18.24
N GLU A 171 1.11 4.20 16.98
CA GLU A 171 0.58 3.43 15.87
C GLU A 171 1.44 2.21 15.59
N THR A 172 0.79 1.06 15.42
CA THR A 172 1.41 -0.22 15.04
C THR A 172 0.46 -0.95 14.12
N LEU A 173 0.85 -1.15 12.87
CA LEU A 173 0.02 -1.74 11.83
C LEU A 173 0.62 -3.06 11.37
N TRP A 174 -0.15 -4.13 11.48
CA TRP A 174 0.21 -5.44 10.99
C TRP A 174 -0.49 -5.77 9.70
N TYR A 175 0.26 -6.33 8.77
CA TYR A 175 -0.25 -6.80 7.49
C TYR A 175 0.29 -8.19 7.20
N ARG A 176 -0.53 -9.03 6.56
CA ARG A 176 -0.15 -10.34 6.03
C ARG A 176 0.04 -10.23 4.51
N MET A 177 1.11 -10.78 3.97
CA MET A 177 1.31 -10.88 2.53
C MET A 177 0.28 -11.81 1.91
N VAL A 178 -0.39 -11.33 0.86
CA VAL A 178 -1.35 -12.10 0.07
C VAL A 178 -0.68 -12.64 -1.19
N ALA A 179 0.14 -11.82 -1.83
CA ALA A 179 0.82 -12.16 -3.08
C ALA A 179 2.09 -11.31 -3.27
N GLY A 180 3.00 -11.76 -4.13
CA GLY A 180 4.18 -11.01 -4.57
C GLY A 180 5.49 -11.40 -3.88
N GLY A 181 5.52 -12.50 -3.13
CA GLY A 181 6.73 -13.00 -2.49
C GLY A 181 6.53 -14.29 -1.70
N PRO A 182 7.51 -14.69 -0.87
CA PRO A 182 7.39 -15.85 0.00
C PRO A 182 6.24 -15.70 0.99
N VAL A 183 5.45 -16.74 1.16
CA VAL A 183 4.39 -16.83 2.16
C VAL A 183 4.63 -18.06 3.05
N PRO A 184 4.33 -18.01 4.34
CA PRO A 184 3.69 -16.90 5.09
C PRO A 184 4.70 -15.80 5.46
N ARG A 185 4.34 -14.56 5.12
CA ARG A 185 5.11 -13.37 5.49
C ARG A 185 4.19 -12.30 6.06
N TYR A 186 4.67 -11.65 7.11
CA TYR A 186 4.01 -10.52 7.75
C TYR A 186 4.92 -9.30 7.74
N VAL A 187 4.32 -8.11 7.75
CA VAL A 187 5.04 -6.86 8.00
C VAL A 187 4.36 -6.08 9.12
N ARG A 188 5.18 -5.48 9.98
CA ARG A 188 4.75 -4.53 11.00
C ARG A 188 5.28 -3.16 10.64
N LEU A 189 4.40 -2.18 10.52
CA LEU A 189 4.72 -0.79 10.26
C LEU A 189 4.51 0.01 11.55
N ARG A 190 5.52 0.78 11.95
CA ARG A 190 5.47 1.67 13.11
C ARG A 190 5.99 3.06 12.70
N PRO A 191 5.10 4.02 12.37
CA PRO A 191 5.49 5.40 12.14
C PRO A 191 6.15 6.01 13.38
N ARG A 192 7.25 6.73 13.21
CA ARG A 192 8.03 7.33 14.29
C ARG A 192 8.45 8.76 13.94
N PRO A 193 8.40 9.69 14.91
CA PRO A 193 8.75 11.07 14.64
C PRO A 193 10.25 11.26 14.39
N SER A 194 11.11 10.39 14.93
CA SER A 194 12.56 10.54 14.82
C SER A 194 13.31 9.22 15.01
N LEU A 195 14.59 9.20 14.69
CA LEU A 195 15.48 8.09 15.02
C LEU A 195 15.66 7.93 16.54
N ALA A 196 15.72 9.04 17.28
CA ALA A 196 15.79 9.00 18.75
C ALA A 196 14.60 8.24 19.34
N ALA A 197 13.37 8.54 18.89
CA ALA A 197 12.17 7.83 19.35
C ALA A 197 12.21 6.32 19.05
N ILE A 198 12.88 5.90 17.97
CA ILE A 198 13.10 4.48 17.66
C ILE A 198 14.09 3.88 18.67
N LEU A 199 15.22 4.53 18.90
CA LEU A 199 16.30 4.00 19.75
C LEU A 199 15.90 3.96 21.23
N GLU A 200 15.14 4.93 21.70
CA GLU A 200 14.63 5.02 23.07
C GLU A 200 13.55 3.96 23.37
N SER A 201 12.82 3.51 22.35
CA SER A 201 11.78 2.48 22.48
C SER A 201 12.24 1.06 22.08
N ARG A 202 13.50 0.73 22.27
CA ARG A 202 14.08 -0.56 21.85
C ARG A 202 13.35 -1.80 22.38
N SER A 203 12.85 -1.75 23.62
CA SER A 203 12.06 -2.86 24.18
C SER A 203 10.77 -3.15 23.44
N GLU A 204 10.23 -2.17 22.72
CA GLU A 204 9.00 -2.29 21.92
C GLU A 204 9.28 -2.84 20.51
N GLN A 205 10.55 -2.91 20.08
CA GLN A 205 10.93 -3.43 18.77
C GLN A 205 10.85 -4.95 18.72
N ALA A 206 11.15 -5.60 19.82
CA ALA A 206 11.14 -7.05 19.92
C ALA A 206 9.74 -7.62 19.61
N LEU A 207 9.73 -8.75 18.96
CA LEU A 207 8.52 -9.58 18.90
C LEU A 207 8.26 -10.19 20.28
N PRO A 208 6.99 -10.41 20.68
CA PRO A 208 6.69 -11.12 21.90
C PRO A 208 7.36 -12.50 21.95
N GLU A 209 7.85 -12.91 23.10
CA GLU A 209 8.49 -14.21 23.28
C GLU A 209 7.58 -15.36 22.85
N ALA A 210 6.27 -15.20 23.07
CA ALA A 210 5.25 -16.20 22.68
C ALA A 210 5.24 -16.56 21.19
N VAL A 211 5.78 -15.71 20.31
CA VAL A 211 5.86 -15.99 18.87
C VAL A 211 7.26 -16.41 18.40
N SER A 212 8.28 -16.37 19.27
CA SER A 212 9.67 -16.59 18.89
C SER A 212 9.92 -17.97 18.25
N GLY A 213 9.26 -19.01 18.74
CA GLY A 213 9.37 -20.37 18.20
C GLY A 213 8.63 -20.61 16.88
N LEU A 214 7.85 -19.62 16.39
CA LEU A 214 7.08 -19.69 15.14
C LEU A 214 7.76 -18.87 14.02
N VAL A 215 8.73 -18.04 14.38
CA VAL A 215 9.42 -17.14 13.46
C VAL A 215 10.63 -17.81 12.85
N LYS A 216 10.63 -17.97 11.53
CA LYS A 216 11.76 -18.46 10.77
C LYS A 216 12.85 -17.40 10.57
N LYS A 217 12.43 -16.19 10.23
CA LYS A 217 13.30 -15.02 10.06
C LYS A 217 12.54 -13.75 10.42
N ALA A 218 13.21 -12.85 11.11
CA ALA A 218 12.73 -11.49 11.30
C ALA A 218 13.83 -10.49 10.93
N THR A 219 13.44 -9.42 10.23
CA THR A 219 14.33 -8.31 9.91
C THR A 219 13.66 -7.00 10.29
N VAL A 220 14.46 -6.04 10.74
CA VAL A 220 13.99 -4.68 11.06
C VAL A 220 14.76 -3.70 10.21
N GLU A 221 14.03 -2.82 9.53
CA GLU A 221 14.58 -1.74 8.74
C GLU A 221 14.04 -0.40 9.21
N ILE A 222 14.86 0.63 9.14
CA ILE A 222 14.48 2.01 9.40
C ILE A 222 14.40 2.75 8.08
N LEU A 223 13.23 3.25 7.76
CA LEU A 223 12.95 3.97 6.54
C LEU A 223 12.82 5.47 6.85
N ALA A 224 13.34 6.30 5.97
CA ALA A 224 13.20 7.75 6.03
C ALA A 224 12.15 8.20 5.01
N LEU A 225 11.10 8.88 5.46
CA LEU A 225 10.08 9.44 4.57
C LEU A 225 10.70 10.47 3.62
N ARG A 226 10.31 10.41 2.37
CA ARG A 226 10.74 11.32 1.31
C ARG A 226 9.51 12.09 0.80
N PRO A 227 9.16 13.24 1.41
CA PRO A 227 7.98 14.01 1.01
C PRO A 227 7.98 14.38 -0.46
N THR A 228 9.15 14.72 -1.04
CA THR A 228 9.30 15.04 -2.46
C THR A 228 9.11 13.84 -3.40
N LEU A 229 9.24 12.62 -2.87
CA LEU A 229 9.02 11.36 -3.57
C LEU A 229 7.74 10.68 -3.06
N SER A 230 6.78 11.46 -2.62
CA SER A 230 5.46 11.02 -2.16
C SER A 230 4.38 11.86 -2.82
N TYR A 231 3.14 11.33 -2.85
CA TYR A 231 2.00 11.99 -3.47
C TYR A 231 0.74 11.77 -2.62
N GLY A 232 -0.08 12.79 -2.48
CA GLY A 232 -1.38 12.66 -1.81
C GLY A 232 -1.33 12.50 -0.29
N LEU A 233 -0.19 12.82 0.36
CA LEU A 233 -0.01 12.71 1.82
C LEU A 233 -0.46 13.96 2.58
N GLU A 234 -0.96 14.98 1.92
CA GLU A 234 -1.40 16.22 2.57
C GLU A 234 -2.57 15.93 3.53
N PRO A 235 -2.55 16.48 4.76
CA PRO A 235 -3.70 16.42 5.64
C PRO A 235 -4.85 17.23 5.00
N GLY A 236 -5.96 16.57 4.64
CA GLY A 236 -7.18 17.25 4.19
C GLY A 236 -7.58 17.06 2.73
N ARG A 237 -7.16 15.99 2.03
CA ARG A 237 -7.89 15.49 0.85
C ARG A 237 -9.02 14.57 1.32
N GLU A 238 -10.12 15.17 1.75
CA GLU A 238 -11.44 14.54 1.80
C GLU A 238 -12.12 14.63 0.44
#